data_7d4d560f3a52e164f2e99aabb5659d5e
#
_entry.id   7d4d560f3a52e164f2e99aabb5659d5e
#
_cell.length_a   1.000
_cell.length_b   1.000
_cell.length_c   1.000
_cell.angle_alpha   90.00
_cell.angle_beta   90.00
_cell.angle_gamma   90.00
#
_symmetry.space_group_name_H-M   'P 1'
#
loop_
_entity.id
_entity.type
_entity.pdbx_description
1 polymer ?
#
loop_
_entity_poly.entity_id
_entity_poly.type
_entity_poly.pdbx_seq_one_letter_code
_entity_poly.pdbx_strand_id
1 'polypeptide(L)'
;MLDNSVLPCEILRHGAYVCLRLADGADRRAVAAAAIPALAEKLGLANEFDPPGGPPAQSIAFLRRQGATGGAIADDGVGQADAVVHVAAPTAQPVGDFCAEATRLIGAAARLRVIGGVVRPKTYTGAAMNNFAYAHQIVQQPGRAMPNAYLLPMSKTAAWWAKDWMERHTYFLPRYDDEGRMKSEGHALASAAGVACLLRRTYKAPTEPAPEGAYDFVTYFECADADVPTFHQVCAALRDVARNPEWKFVREGPTWHGRRVAAWADLFA
;
A
#
# COMPACT_ATOMS: atom_id res chain seq x y z
N MET A 1 -9.67 21.30 -18.92
CA MET A 1 -10.16 19.92 -19.01
C MET A 1 -8.98 19.02 -18.67
N LEU A 2 -9.02 18.33 -17.54
CA LEU A 2 -8.02 17.31 -17.25
C LEU A 2 -8.31 16.16 -18.21
N ASP A 3 -7.30 15.78 -18.96
CA ASP A 3 -7.37 14.61 -19.83
C ASP A 3 -7.51 13.37 -18.93
N ASN A 4 -8.72 12.81 -18.89
CA ASN A 4 -9.05 11.61 -18.13
C ASN A 4 -8.60 10.32 -18.81
N SER A 5 -7.74 10.40 -19.83
CA SER A 5 -7.44 9.27 -20.69
C SER A 5 -6.56 8.19 -20.04
N VAL A 6 -5.77 8.49 -19.02
CA VAL A 6 -5.00 7.48 -18.26
C VAL A 6 -4.84 7.94 -16.81
N LEU A 7 -5.63 7.40 -15.91
CA LEU A 7 -5.36 7.54 -14.49
C LEU A 7 -4.06 6.79 -14.14
N PRO A 8 -3.13 7.38 -13.37
CA PRO A 8 -1.89 6.70 -12.99
C PRO A 8 -2.08 5.31 -12.36
N CYS A 9 -3.26 5.06 -11.77
CA CYS A 9 -3.62 3.76 -11.20
C CYS A 9 -3.94 2.70 -12.26
N GLU A 10 -4.18 3.05 -13.52
CA GLU A 10 -4.42 2.08 -14.59
C GLU A 10 -3.13 1.47 -15.11
N ILE A 11 -2.00 2.19 -14.97
CA ILE A 11 -0.67 1.72 -15.41
C ILE A 11 -0.16 0.58 -14.52
N LEU A 12 -0.47 0.62 -13.22
CA LEU A 12 -0.03 -0.39 -12.23
C LEU A 12 -1.25 -1.10 -11.62
N ARG A 13 -1.93 -1.89 -12.43
CA ARG A 13 -3.24 -2.46 -12.08
C ARG A 13 -3.16 -3.63 -11.11
N HIS A 14 -2.11 -4.45 -11.22
CA HIS A 14 -1.85 -5.59 -10.33
C HIS A 14 -0.58 -5.33 -9.54
N GLY A 15 -0.54 -5.78 -8.28
CA GLY A 15 0.67 -5.67 -7.49
C GLY A 15 0.70 -6.62 -6.31
N ALA A 16 1.89 -6.81 -5.78
CA ALA A 16 2.11 -7.60 -4.58
C ALA A 16 3.22 -6.99 -3.72
N TYR A 17 3.06 -7.13 -2.41
CA TYR A 17 4.09 -6.92 -1.41
C TYR A 17 4.56 -8.28 -0.93
N VAL A 18 5.80 -8.62 -1.25
CA VAL A 18 6.47 -9.83 -0.79
C VAL A 18 7.22 -9.49 0.49
N CYS A 19 6.64 -9.83 1.63
CA CYS A 19 7.21 -9.61 2.94
C CYS A 19 8.16 -10.77 3.24
N LEU A 20 9.45 -10.47 3.44
CA LEU A 20 10.49 -11.45 3.73
C LEU A 20 10.86 -11.41 5.20
N ARG A 21 10.73 -12.53 5.89
CA ARG A 21 11.28 -12.75 7.22
C ARG A 21 12.40 -13.76 7.12
N LEU A 22 13.62 -13.34 7.43
CA LEU A 22 14.77 -14.23 7.42
C LEU A 22 14.58 -15.37 8.42
N ALA A 23 15.00 -16.58 8.06
CA ALA A 23 15.06 -17.70 8.98
C ALA A 23 16.12 -17.44 10.06
N ASP A 24 15.93 -18.01 11.24
CA ASP A 24 16.92 -17.91 12.31
C ASP A 24 18.26 -18.51 11.85
N GLY A 25 19.32 -17.73 11.96
CA GLY A 25 20.67 -18.13 11.49
C GLY A 25 20.86 -18.08 9.97
N ALA A 26 19.92 -17.53 9.20
CA ALA A 26 20.09 -17.38 7.75
C ALA A 26 21.33 -16.55 7.42
N ASP A 27 22.09 -17.02 6.44
CA ASP A 27 23.20 -16.23 5.88
C ASP A 27 22.66 -15.08 5.02
N ARG A 28 22.70 -13.87 5.59
CA ARG A 28 22.25 -12.64 4.89
C ARG A 28 22.99 -12.42 3.58
N ARG A 29 24.29 -12.80 3.48
CA ARG A 29 25.06 -12.66 2.24
C ARG A 29 24.55 -13.60 1.16
N ALA A 30 24.21 -14.83 1.52
CA ALA A 30 23.62 -15.78 0.59
C ALA A 30 22.26 -15.28 0.08
N VAL A 31 21.42 -14.73 0.96
CA VAL A 31 20.15 -14.11 0.55
C VAL A 31 20.38 -12.89 -0.35
N ALA A 32 21.33 -12.02 -0.01
CA ALA A 32 21.70 -10.87 -0.82
C ALA A 32 22.24 -11.27 -2.21
N ALA A 33 22.88 -12.42 -2.33
CA ALA A 33 23.38 -12.97 -3.59
C ALA A 33 22.31 -13.72 -4.43
N ALA A 34 21.08 -13.86 -3.91
CA ALA A 34 19.99 -14.51 -4.66
C ALA A 34 19.69 -13.78 -5.97
N ALA A 35 19.34 -14.53 -7.01
CA ALA A 35 19.16 -14.04 -8.38
C ALA A 35 17.86 -13.22 -8.58
N ILE A 36 17.40 -12.50 -7.55
CA ILE A 36 16.19 -11.66 -7.60
C ILE A 36 16.33 -10.52 -8.63
N PRO A 37 17.48 -9.81 -8.74
CA PRO A 37 17.64 -8.80 -9.79
C PRO A 37 17.53 -9.40 -11.21
N ALA A 38 18.15 -10.55 -11.46
CA ALA A 38 18.06 -11.22 -12.75
C ALA A 38 16.64 -11.72 -13.07
N LEU A 39 15.89 -12.15 -12.05
CA LEU A 39 14.48 -12.47 -12.19
C LEU A 39 13.65 -11.24 -12.56
N ALA A 40 13.90 -10.11 -11.91
CA ALA A 40 13.20 -8.84 -12.20
C ALA A 40 13.46 -8.41 -13.65
N GLU A 41 14.71 -8.45 -14.11
CA GLU A 41 15.09 -8.15 -15.49
C GLU A 41 14.38 -9.08 -16.49
N LYS A 42 14.42 -10.39 -16.25
CA LYS A 42 13.76 -11.40 -17.10
C LYS A 42 12.25 -11.14 -17.24
N LEU A 43 11.61 -10.63 -16.19
CA LEU A 43 10.18 -10.31 -16.18
C LEU A 43 9.87 -8.87 -16.63
N GLY A 44 10.88 -8.08 -17.04
CA GLY A 44 10.70 -6.70 -17.46
C GLY A 44 10.27 -5.75 -16.33
N LEU A 45 10.60 -6.07 -15.07
CA LEU A 45 10.30 -5.25 -13.90
C LEU A 45 11.38 -4.21 -13.70
N ALA A 46 11.13 -2.97 -14.06
CA ALA A 46 12.08 -1.87 -13.88
C ALA A 46 12.13 -1.40 -12.43
N ASN A 47 13.33 -1.05 -11.95
CA ASN A 47 13.49 -0.55 -10.57
C ASN A 47 12.84 0.84 -10.42
N GLU A 48 11.96 1.00 -9.43
CA GLU A 48 11.30 2.28 -9.13
C GLU A 48 12.18 3.27 -8.35
N PHE A 49 13.40 2.90 -7.94
CA PHE A 49 14.22 3.76 -7.06
C PHE A 49 14.55 5.11 -7.69
N ASP A 50 14.92 5.11 -8.95
CA ASP A 50 15.22 6.32 -9.72
C ASP A 50 14.76 6.14 -11.17
N PRO A 51 13.45 6.09 -11.43
CA PRO A 51 12.95 5.81 -12.76
C PRO A 51 13.08 7.04 -13.66
N PRO A 52 13.73 6.95 -14.80
CA PRO A 52 13.75 8.02 -15.78
C PRO A 52 12.34 8.25 -16.35
N GLY A 53 11.87 9.48 -16.34
CA GLY A 53 10.58 9.84 -16.94
C GLY A 53 9.32 9.45 -16.16
N GLY A 54 9.45 9.01 -14.91
CA GLY A 54 8.33 8.66 -14.03
C GLY A 54 8.22 7.15 -13.74
N PRO A 55 7.19 6.70 -12.98
CA PRO A 55 7.06 5.31 -12.60
C PRO A 55 6.85 4.41 -13.82
N PRO A 56 7.61 3.30 -13.93
CA PRO A 56 7.46 2.36 -15.04
C PRO A 56 6.13 1.58 -14.95
N ALA A 57 5.63 1.15 -16.11
CA ALA A 57 4.40 0.36 -16.19
C ALA A 57 4.53 -1.00 -15.47
N GLN A 58 5.71 -1.63 -15.55
CA GLN A 58 6.09 -2.81 -14.79
C GLN A 58 7.27 -2.47 -13.91
N SER A 59 7.17 -2.72 -12.60
CA SER A 59 8.13 -2.19 -11.66
C SER A 59 8.41 -3.10 -10.48
N ILE A 60 9.58 -2.89 -9.89
CA ILE A 60 10.01 -3.48 -8.63
C ILE A 60 10.60 -2.39 -7.74
N ALA A 61 10.31 -2.47 -6.44
CA ALA A 61 10.94 -1.63 -5.42
C ALA A 61 11.41 -2.47 -4.24
N PHE A 62 12.55 -2.10 -3.68
CA PHE A 62 13.17 -2.77 -2.54
C PHE A 62 13.05 -1.88 -1.30
N LEU A 63 12.49 -2.44 -0.23
CA LEU A 63 12.17 -1.72 0.99
C LEU A 63 12.83 -2.40 2.18
N ARG A 64 13.81 -1.73 2.79
CA ARG A 64 14.52 -2.20 3.98
C ARG A 64 13.77 -1.78 5.24
N ARG A 65 13.60 -2.71 6.19
CA ARG A 65 12.91 -2.47 7.46
C ARG A 65 13.50 -1.29 8.25
N GLN A 66 12.62 -0.47 8.81
CA GLN A 66 12.91 0.51 9.85
C GLN A 66 12.16 0.17 11.15
N GLY A 67 10.95 -0.36 11.04
CA GLY A 67 10.15 -0.73 12.20
C GLY A 67 8.78 -1.27 11.82
N ALA A 68 8.00 -1.58 12.85
CA ALA A 68 6.58 -1.90 12.71
C ALA A 68 5.83 -1.59 14.00
N THR A 69 4.53 -1.30 13.88
CA THR A 69 3.60 -1.22 15.01
C THR A 69 2.56 -2.31 14.90
N GLY A 70 2.04 -2.78 16.02
CA GLY A 70 0.96 -3.77 16.03
C GLY A 70 -0.35 -3.23 15.46
N GLY A 71 -1.27 -4.14 15.17
CA GLY A 71 -2.64 -3.85 14.73
C GLY A 71 -3.66 -4.69 15.48
N ALA A 72 -4.94 -4.51 15.15
CA ALA A 72 -6.06 -5.27 15.73
C ALA A 72 -6.12 -6.71 15.17
N ILE A 73 -5.58 -6.95 13.98
CA ILE A 73 -5.42 -8.28 13.38
C ILE A 73 -4.05 -8.80 13.82
N ALA A 74 -4.00 -10.07 14.23
CA ALA A 74 -2.75 -10.72 14.60
C ALA A 74 -1.74 -10.65 13.44
N ASP A 75 -0.45 -10.44 13.80
CA ASP A 75 0.62 -10.37 12.80
C ASP A 75 0.80 -11.74 12.10
N ASP A 76 0.57 -11.76 10.83
CA ASP A 76 0.71 -12.91 9.93
C ASP A 76 2.06 -12.96 9.20
N GLY A 77 3.04 -12.20 9.68
CA GLY A 77 4.39 -12.08 9.14
C GLY A 77 4.71 -10.73 8.50
N VAL A 78 3.73 -9.84 8.37
CA VAL A 78 3.95 -8.49 7.80
C VAL A 78 4.78 -7.63 8.74
N GLY A 79 4.35 -7.50 10.00
CA GLY A 79 5.06 -6.69 11.00
C GLY A 79 6.44 -7.23 11.36
N GLN A 80 6.68 -8.52 11.14
CA GLN A 80 7.96 -9.19 11.41
C GLN A 80 8.88 -9.24 10.17
N ALA A 81 8.43 -8.74 9.01
CA ALA A 81 9.25 -8.78 7.80
C ALA A 81 10.52 -7.95 7.95
N ASP A 82 11.67 -8.54 7.64
CA ASP A 82 12.98 -7.86 7.61
C ASP A 82 13.12 -6.97 6.38
N ALA A 83 12.43 -7.33 5.31
CA ALA A 83 12.38 -6.57 4.07
C ALA A 83 11.03 -6.78 3.36
N VAL A 84 10.67 -5.85 2.50
CA VAL A 84 9.53 -5.98 1.61
C VAL A 84 9.98 -5.69 0.18
N VAL A 85 9.57 -6.55 -0.76
CA VAL A 85 9.69 -6.27 -2.20
C VAL A 85 8.29 -5.94 -2.71
N HIS A 86 8.14 -4.78 -3.31
CA HIS A 86 6.95 -4.39 -4.03
C HIS A 86 7.12 -4.67 -5.51
N VAL A 87 6.20 -5.38 -6.11
CA VAL A 87 6.15 -5.59 -7.56
C VAL A 87 4.79 -5.16 -8.10
N ALA A 88 4.79 -4.56 -9.29
CA ALA A 88 3.56 -4.10 -9.93
C ALA A 88 3.65 -4.23 -11.45
N ALA A 89 2.51 -4.54 -12.09
CA ALA A 89 2.41 -4.67 -13.54
C ALA A 89 0.96 -4.39 -14.03
N PRO A 90 0.77 -4.08 -15.32
CA PRO A 90 -0.57 -3.92 -15.91
C PRO A 90 -1.40 -5.21 -15.86
N THR A 91 -0.76 -6.38 -15.80
CA THR A 91 -1.42 -7.70 -15.75
C THR A 91 -0.96 -8.51 -14.55
N ALA A 92 -1.73 -9.52 -14.16
CA ALA A 92 -1.42 -10.36 -13.02
C ALA A 92 -0.20 -11.29 -13.24
N GLN A 93 0.08 -11.66 -14.51
CA GLN A 93 1.04 -12.70 -14.83
C GLN A 93 2.47 -12.36 -14.35
N PRO A 94 3.09 -11.19 -14.67
CA PRO A 94 4.44 -10.89 -14.20
C PRO A 94 4.55 -10.84 -12.68
N VAL A 95 3.49 -10.38 -11.99
CA VAL A 95 3.43 -10.31 -10.53
C VAL A 95 3.39 -11.71 -9.92
N GLY A 96 2.54 -12.59 -10.48
CA GLY A 96 2.42 -13.98 -10.04
C GLY A 96 3.70 -14.78 -10.27
N ASP A 97 4.30 -14.66 -11.46
CA ASP A 97 5.55 -15.33 -11.82
C ASP A 97 6.70 -14.87 -10.92
N PHE A 98 6.79 -13.55 -10.63
CA PHE A 98 7.79 -13.04 -9.70
C PHE A 98 7.61 -13.67 -8.31
N CYS A 99 6.39 -13.65 -7.75
CA CYS A 99 6.14 -14.18 -6.41
C CYS A 99 6.48 -15.67 -6.30
N ALA A 100 6.09 -16.47 -7.29
CA ALA A 100 6.36 -17.91 -7.32
C ALA A 100 7.88 -18.19 -7.41
N GLU A 101 8.56 -17.55 -8.35
CA GLU A 101 9.97 -17.79 -8.59
C GLU A 101 10.87 -17.20 -7.48
N ALA A 102 10.52 -16.03 -6.91
CA ALA A 102 11.22 -15.49 -5.76
C ALA A 102 11.13 -16.44 -4.55
N THR A 103 9.94 -17.06 -4.32
CA THR A 103 9.78 -18.06 -3.28
C THR A 103 10.71 -19.26 -3.50
N ARG A 104 10.84 -19.72 -4.73
CA ARG A 104 11.75 -20.83 -5.07
C ARG A 104 13.23 -20.45 -4.90
N LEU A 105 13.64 -19.27 -5.34
CA LEU A 105 15.03 -18.79 -5.28
C LEU A 105 15.50 -18.55 -3.84
N ILE A 106 14.63 -18.00 -2.99
CA ILE A 106 14.95 -17.71 -1.59
C ILE A 106 14.91 -18.99 -0.75
N GLY A 107 13.98 -19.90 -1.09
CA GLY A 107 13.88 -21.21 -0.46
C GLY A 107 13.71 -21.14 1.07
N ALA A 108 14.48 -21.94 1.81
CA ALA A 108 14.39 -22.01 3.27
C ALA A 108 15.09 -20.86 3.99
N ALA A 109 15.80 -19.97 3.27
CA ALA A 109 16.54 -18.85 3.87
C ALA A 109 15.64 -17.75 4.43
N ALA A 110 14.38 -17.64 3.93
CA ALA A 110 13.39 -16.75 4.48
C ALA A 110 11.97 -17.32 4.35
N ARG A 111 11.09 -16.91 5.25
CA ARG A 111 9.64 -17.10 5.10
C ARG A 111 9.07 -15.91 4.33
N LEU A 112 8.25 -16.19 3.33
CA LEU A 112 7.61 -15.17 2.52
C LEU A 112 6.12 -15.11 2.83
N ARG A 113 5.62 -13.90 3.09
CA ARG A 113 4.19 -13.58 3.11
C ARG A 113 3.89 -12.65 1.95
N VAL A 114 3.07 -13.10 1.02
CA VAL A 114 2.67 -12.29 -0.14
C VAL A 114 1.29 -11.68 0.12
N ILE A 115 1.19 -10.37 -0.04
CA ILE A 115 -0.07 -9.64 -0.03
C ILE A 115 -0.24 -9.03 -1.41
N GLY A 116 -1.08 -9.63 -2.24
CA GLY A 116 -1.35 -9.17 -3.59
C GLY A 116 -2.74 -8.61 -3.75
N GLY A 117 -2.97 -7.90 -4.84
CA GLY A 117 -4.26 -7.35 -5.17
C GLY A 117 -4.27 -6.57 -6.47
N VAL A 118 -5.38 -5.86 -6.67
CA VAL A 118 -5.59 -5.01 -7.84
C VAL A 118 -5.90 -3.59 -7.44
N VAL A 119 -5.39 -2.63 -8.20
CA VAL A 119 -5.86 -1.24 -8.14
C VAL A 119 -7.15 -1.17 -8.94
N ARG A 120 -8.23 -0.83 -8.26
CA ARG A 120 -9.54 -0.63 -8.89
C ARG A 120 -10.31 0.50 -8.21
N PRO A 121 -11.24 1.15 -8.89
CA PRO A 121 -12.11 2.15 -8.29
C PRO A 121 -12.81 1.60 -7.04
N LYS A 122 -13.13 2.48 -6.10
CA LYS A 122 -13.92 2.11 -4.92
C LYS A 122 -15.35 1.83 -5.37
N THR A 123 -15.83 0.62 -5.16
CA THR A 123 -17.19 0.21 -5.54
C THR A 123 -18.28 0.74 -4.61
N TYR A 124 -17.87 1.22 -3.43
CA TYR A 124 -18.76 1.70 -2.38
C TYR A 124 -18.80 3.23 -2.23
N THR A 125 -18.27 3.98 -3.23
CA THR A 125 -18.36 5.44 -3.27
C THR A 125 -18.83 5.89 -4.65
N GLY A 126 -19.48 7.06 -4.71
CA GLY A 126 -19.89 7.64 -5.98
C GLY A 126 -18.69 8.07 -6.84
N ALA A 127 -18.91 8.22 -8.16
CA ALA A 127 -17.89 8.63 -9.13
C ALA A 127 -17.18 9.93 -8.73
N ALA A 128 -17.88 10.91 -8.16
CA ALA A 128 -17.30 12.17 -7.70
C ALA A 128 -16.21 11.97 -6.64
N MET A 129 -16.41 11.06 -5.68
CA MET A 129 -15.40 10.75 -4.67
C MET A 129 -14.23 9.97 -5.23
N ASN A 130 -14.47 9.08 -6.17
CA ASN A 130 -13.40 8.39 -6.86
C ASN A 130 -12.55 9.40 -7.64
N ASN A 131 -13.16 10.29 -8.41
CA ASN A 131 -12.45 11.34 -9.15
C ASN A 131 -11.67 12.26 -8.21
N PHE A 132 -12.26 12.70 -7.10
CA PHE A 132 -11.57 13.51 -6.09
C PHE A 132 -10.33 12.78 -5.55
N ALA A 133 -10.47 11.53 -5.13
CA ALA A 133 -9.38 10.74 -4.56
C ALA A 133 -8.24 10.51 -5.57
N TYR A 134 -8.55 10.30 -6.85
CA TYR A 134 -7.56 10.11 -7.91
C TYR A 134 -6.96 11.42 -8.41
N ALA A 135 -7.76 12.46 -8.60
CA ALA A 135 -7.29 13.77 -9.06
C ALA A 135 -6.31 14.44 -8.08
N HIS A 136 -6.41 14.13 -6.78
CA HIS A 136 -5.54 14.68 -5.74
C HIS A 136 -4.42 13.72 -5.32
N GLN A 137 -4.33 12.55 -5.93
CA GLN A 137 -3.25 11.62 -5.65
C GLN A 137 -1.93 12.18 -6.17
N ILE A 138 -0.92 12.24 -5.30
CA ILE A 138 0.44 12.55 -5.74
C ILE A 138 0.94 11.44 -6.64
N VAL A 139 1.43 11.84 -7.80
CA VAL A 139 2.21 10.99 -8.69
C VAL A 139 3.69 11.18 -8.33
N GLN A 140 4.40 10.06 -8.20
CA GLN A 140 5.85 10.11 -8.02
C GLN A 140 6.49 10.88 -9.17
N GLN A 141 7.21 11.96 -8.85
CA GLN A 141 7.88 12.79 -9.83
C GLN A 141 9.38 12.47 -9.85
N PRO A 142 10.01 12.49 -11.04
CA PRO A 142 11.47 12.37 -11.13
C PRO A 142 12.18 13.42 -10.28
N GLY A 143 13.20 13.01 -9.53
CA GLY A 143 13.98 13.89 -8.68
C GLY A 143 13.37 14.22 -7.31
N ARG A 144 12.12 13.81 -7.01
CA ARG A 144 11.56 13.90 -5.66
C ARG A 144 11.85 12.63 -4.88
N ALA A 145 12.80 12.70 -3.97
CA ALA A 145 13.10 11.58 -3.08
C ALA A 145 11.96 11.35 -2.08
N MET A 146 11.36 10.14 -2.10
CA MET A 146 10.37 9.66 -1.14
C MET A 146 10.87 8.36 -0.51
N PRO A 147 11.87 8.45 0.40
CA PRO A 147 12.55 7.26 0.89
C PRO A 147 11.73 6.47 1.92
N ASN A 148 10.78 7.10 2.61
CA ASN A 148 9.99 6.42 3.61
C ASN A 148 8.83 5.68 2.96
N ALA A 149 8.64 4.42 3.34
CA ALA A 149 7.61 3.53 2.83
C ALA A 149 6.82 2.91 3.99
N TYR A 150 5.50 2.98 3.93
CA TYR A 150 4.61 2.43 4.94
C TYR A 150 3.63 1.46 4.29
N LEU A 151 3.50 0.27 4.89
CA LEU A 151 2.56 -0.76 4.44
C LEU A 151 1.50 -0.98 5.53
N LEU A 152 0.24 -0.76 5.18
CA LEU A 152 -0.90 -0.82 6.09
C LEU A 152 -1.94 -1.82 5.53
N PRO A 153 -1.82 -3.10 5.83
CA PRO A 153 -2.84 -4.08 5.49
C PRO A 153 -4.06 -3.93 6.41
N MET A 154 -5.26 -4.02 5.84
CA MET A 154 -6.50 -3.75 6.56
C MET A 154 -7.64 -4.62 6.06
N SER A 155 -8.63 -4.84 6.94
CA SER A 155 -9.91 -5.42 6.60
C SER A 155 -11.05 -4.59 7.16
N LYS A 156 -12.22 -4.71 6.57
CA LYS A 156 -13.46 -4.15 7.07
C LYS A 156 -14.25 -5.21 7.84
N THR A 157 -15.03 -4.78 8.82
CA THR A 157 -15.92 -5.68 9.56
C THR A 157 -17.09 -6.16 8.69
N ALA A 158 -17.73 -7.29 9.06
CA ALA A 158 -18.95 -7.76 8.42
C ALA A 158 -20.05 -6.69 8.43
N ALA A 159 -20.16 -5.90 9.52
CA ALA A 159 -21.12 -4.80 9.63
C ALA A 159 -20.88 -3.69 8.57
N TRP A 160 -19.66 -3.50 8.10
CA TRP A 160 -19.38 -2.62 6.97
C TRP A 160 -19.92 -3.21 5.67
N TRP A 161 -19.64 -4.46 5.42
CA TRP A 161 -20.03 -5.12 4.18
C TRP A 161 -21.54 -5.32 4.06
N ALA A 162 -22.25 -5.42 5.18
CA ALA A 162 -23.71 -5.47 5.22
C ALA A 162 -24.41 -4.15 4.86
N LYS A 163 -23.68 -3.01 4.88
CA LYS A 163 -24.21 -1.71 4.49
C LYS A 163 -24.37 -1.61 2.98
N ASP A 164 -25.39 -0.88 2.51
CA ASP A 164 -25.47 -0.51 1.11
C ASP A 164 -24.38 0.51 0.73
N TRP A 165 -24.19 0.72 -0.57
CA TRP A 165 -23.13 1.60 -1.07
C TRP A 165 -23.38 3.07 -0.74
N MET A 166 -24.64 3.52 -0.67
CA MET A 166 -24.99 4.90 -0.33
C MET A 166 -24.67 5.19 1.12
N GLU A 167 -25.03 4.28 2.03
CA GLU A 167 -24.68 4.40 3.44
C GLU A 167 -23.17 4.43 3.62
N ARG A 168 -22.41 3.53 2.98
CA ARG A 168 -20.96 3.53 3.02
C ARG A 168 -20.36 4.83 2.50
N HIS A 169 -20.93 5.39 1.42
CA HIS A 169 -20.49 6.67 0.86
C HIS A 169 -20.52 7.80 1.88
N THR A 170 -21.55 7.86 2.74
CA THR A 170 -21.69 8.94 3.73
C THR A 170 -20.54 9.03 4.73
N TYR A 171 -19.79 7.95 4.96
CA TYR A 171 -18.64 7.94 5.86
C TYR A 171 -17.40 8.67 5.28
N PHE A 172 -17.38 8.93 3.99
CA PHE A 172 -16.30 9.67 3.34
C PHE A 172 -16.49 11.18 3.39
N LEU A 173 -17.73 11.62 3.65
CA LEU A 173 -18.12 13.03 3.62
C LEU A 173 -18.16 13.63 5.02
N PRO A 174 -17.91 14.95 5.17
CA PRO A 174 -18.15 15.64 6.42
C PRO A 174 -19.63 15.61 6.78
N ARG A 175 -19.91 15.53 8.08
CA ARG A 175 -21.28 15.57 8.62
C ARG A 175 -21.44 16.80 9.50
N TYR A 176 -22.60 17.43 9.43
CA TYR A 176 -22.95 18.62 10.15
C TYR A 176 -24.19 18.36 11.03
N ASP A 177 -24.34 19.15 12.08
CA ASP A 177 -25.58 19.19 12.86
C ASP A 177 -26.61 20.17 12.25
N ASP A 178 -27.77 20.29 12.90
CA ASP A 178 -28.87 21.14 12.42
C ASP A 178 -28.51 22.65 12.47
N GLU A 179 -27.48 23.02 13.27
CA GLU A 179 -26.94 24.37 13.35
C GLU A 179 -25.77 24.61 12.38
N GLY A 180 -25.45 23.64 11.53
CA GLY A 180 -24.37 23.73 10.53
C GLY A 180 -22.96 23.56 11.10
N ARG A 181 -22.80 23.09 12.34
CA ARG A 181 -21.50 22.82 12.95
C ARG A 181 -21.03 21.43 12.54
N MET A 182 -19.75 21.30 12.21
CA MET A 182 -19.17 20.01 11.80
C MET A 182 -19.19 19.01 12.95
N LYS A 183 -19.89 17.89 12.79
CA LYS A 183 -19.92 16.74 13.71
C LYS A 183 -18.77 15.77 13.47
N SER A 184 -18.41 15.56 12.22
CA SER A 184 -17.29 14.72 11.85
C SER A 184 -16.73 15.13 10.48
N GLU A 185 -15.45 14.90 10.29
CA GLU A 185 -14.74 15.23 9.04
C GLU A 185 -15.01 14.21 7.94
N GLY A 186 -15.26 12.96 8.30
CA GLY A 186 -15.24 11.84 7.37
C GLY A 186 -13.84 11.56 6.84
N HIS A 187 -13.71 10.49 6.06
CA HIS A 187 -12.42 10.04 5.55
C HIS A 187 -11.71 11.11 4.69
N ALA A 188 -12.46 11.84 3.87
CA ALA A 188 -11.88 12.79 2.92
C ALA A 188 -11.14 13.93 3.63
N LEU A 189 -11.78 14.59 4.59
CA LEU A 189 -11.15 15.71 5.32
C LEU A 189 -10.11 15.21 6.33
N ALA A 190 -10.36 14.08 7.00
CA ALA A 190 -9.38 13.50 7.92
C ALA A 190 -8.04 13.16 7.24
N SER A 191 -8.06 12.83 5.94
CA SER A 191 -6.86 12.54 5.15
C SER A 191 -6.29 13.73 4.37
N ALA A 192 -6.97 14.88 4.37
CA ALA A 192 -6.66 16.00 3.46
C ALA A 192 -5.24 16.55 3.60
N ALA A 193 -4.67 16.58 4.82
CA ALA A 193 -3.31 17.07 5.04
C ALA A 193 -2.23 16.29 4.26
N GLY A 194 -2.48 14.99 3.97
CA GLY A 194 -1.54 14.14 3.25
C GLY A 194 -1.62 14.24 1.72
N VAL A 195 -2.69 14.84 1.17
CA VAL A 195 -2.95 14.82 -0.27
C VAL A 195 -1.82 15.46 -1.08
N ALA A 196 -1.20 16.51 -0.55
CA ALA A 196 -0.14 17.26 -1.25
C ALA A 196 1.27 16.64 -1.12
N CYS A 197 1.50 15.70 -0.19
CA CYS A 197 2.86 15.24 0.13
C CYS A 197 3.03 13.72 0.28
N LEU A 198 1.93 12.95 0.37
CA LEU A 198 1.98 11.49 0.49
C LEU A 198 1.61 10.81 -0.83
N LEU A 199 2.54 10.07 -1.41
CA LEU A 199 2.18 9.12 -2.47
C LEU A 199 1.41 7.96 -1.85
N ARG A 200 0.26 7.57 -2.43
CA ARG A 200 -0.57 6.47 -1.97
C ARG A 200 -0.87 5.50 -3.09
N ARG A 201 -0.74 4.20 -2.80
CA ARG A 201 -1.25 3.10 -3.63
C ARG A 201 -2.11 2.20 -2.76
N THR A 202 -3.23 1.73 -3.27
CA THR A 202 -4.09 0.78 -2.54
C THR A 202 -4.40 -0.39 -3.44
N TYR A 203 -3.93 -1.58 -3.05
CA TYR A 203 -4.30 -2.83 -3.68
C TYR A 203 -5.44 -3.46 -2.89
N LYS A 204 -6.49 -3.83 -3.60
CA LYS A 204 -7.66 -4.50 -3.04
C LYS A 204 -7.62 -5.98 -3.37
N ALA A 205 -8.15 -6.80 -2.49
CA ALA A 205 -8.38 -8.21 -2.77
C ALA A 205 -9.24 -8.38 -4.04
N PRO A 206 -9.10 -9.49 -4.76
CA PRO A 206 -9.92 -9.77 -5.95
C PRO A 206 -11.42 -9.73 -5.66
N THR A 207 -11.82 -10.13 -4.46
CA THR A 207 -13.21 -10.11 -3.97
C THR A 207 -13.36 -9.16 -2.78
N GLU A 208 -14.57 -8.62 -2.58
CA GLU A 208 -14.94 -7.79 -1.42
C GLU A 208 -16.22 -8.36 -0.79
N PRO A 209 -16.17 -8.87 0.46
CA PRO A 209 -14.98 -8.99 1.33
C PRO A 209 -13.93 -9.97 0.79
N ALA A 210 -12.71 -9.82 1.29
CA ALA A 210 -11.65 -10.80 1.04
C ALA A 210 -11.99 -12.16 1.69
N PRO A 211 -11.41 -13.26 1.18
CA PRO A 211 -11.49 -14.56 1.85
C PRO A 211 -10.94 -14.50 3.28
N GLU A 212 -11.38 -15.44 4.12
CA GLU A 212 -10.87 -15.56 5.49
C GLU A 212 -9.34 -15.68 5.50
N GLY A 213 -8.69 -15.00 6.43
CA GLY A 213 -7.22 -14.96 6.54
C GLY A 213 -6.51 -14.03 5.55
N ALA A 214 -7.27 -13.35 4.66
CA ALA A 214 -6.72 -12.33 3.77
C ALA A 214 -7.17 -10.93 4.21
N TYR A 215 -6.41 -9.91 3.78
CA TYR A 215 -6.79 -8.51 3.96
C TYR A 215 -7.70 -8.06 2.82
N ASP A 216 -8.72 -7.25 3.12
CA ASP A 216 -9.58 -6.65 2.09
C ASP A 216 -8.79 -5.71 1.17
N PHE A 217 -7.79 -5.03 1.76
CA PHE A 217 -6.91 -4.13 1.03
C PHE A 217 -5.61 -3.88 1.80
N VAL A 218 -4.61 -3.48 1.06
CA VAL A 218 -3.36 -2.96 1.60
C VAL A 218 -3.13 -1.56 1.05
N THR A 219 -2.98 -0.60 1.96
CA THR A 219 -2.60 0.75 1.59
C THR A 219 -1.11 0.93 1.79
N TYR A 220 -0.46 1.45 0.78
CA TYR A 220 0.95 1.76 0.75
C TYR A 220 1.13 3.26 0.62
N PHE A 221 2.03 3.81 1.40
CA PHE A 221 2.42 5.22 1.32
C PHE A 221 3.91 5.36 1.12
N GLU A 222 4.29 6.41 0.38
CA GLU A 222 5.66 6.93 0.34
C GLU A 222 5.65 8.41 0.68
N CYS A 223 6.70 8.88 1.35
CA CYS A 223 6.90 10.29 1.62
C CYS A 223 8.37 10.67 1.78
N ALA A 224 8.65 11.96 1.64
CA ALA A 224 9.94 12.54 2.00
C ALA A 224 10.15 12.52 3.53
N ASP A 225 11.39 12.65 3.99
CA ASP A 225 11.70 12.68 5.43
C ASP A 225 10.97 13.84 6.14
N ALA A 226 10.84 14.98 5.49
CA ALA A 226 10.12 16.14 6.03
C ALA A 226 8.61 15.92 6.20
N ASP A 227 8.03 14.96 5.46
CA ASP A 227 6.58 14.70 5.44
C ASP A 227 6.17 13.55 6.39
N VAL A 228 7.13 12.90 7.05
CA VAL A 228 6.84 11.84 8.05
C VAL A 228 5.89 12.32 9.15
N PRO A 229 6.03 13.53 9.73
CA PRO A 229 5.05 14.02 10.70
C PRO A 229 3.64 14.14 10.12
N THR A 230 3.49 14.58 8.86
CA THR A 230 2.19 14.65 8.18
C THR A 230 1.58 13.27 7.98
N PHE A 231 2.38 12.25 7.63
CA PHE A 231 1.90 10.86 7.57
C PHE A 231 1.30 10.40 8.91
N HIS A 232 2.02 10.66 10.01
CA HIS A 232 1.52 10.31 11.35
C HIS A 232 0.26 11.09 11.73
N GLN A 233 0.19 12.38 11.39
CA GLN A 233 -1.00 13.20 11.60
C GLN A 233 -2.22 12.65 10.85
N VAL A 234 -2.06 12.28 9.58
CA VAL A 234 -3.12 11.68 8.76
C VAL A 234 -3.57 10.34 9.37
N CYS A 235 -2.63 9.49 9.76
CA CYS A 235 -2.98 8.21 10.40
C CYS A 235 -3.74 8.42 11.72
N ALA A 236 -3.34 9.38 12.53
CA ALA A 236 -4.03 9.72 13.78
C ALA A 236 -5.44 10.23 13.52
N ALA A 237 -5.61 11.15 12.56
CA ALA A 237 -6.92 11.70 12.19
C ALA A 237 -7.88 10.63 11.63
N LEU A 238 -7.36 9.71 10.80
CA LEU A 238 -8.16 8.60 10.27
C LEU A 238 -8.60 7.62 11.36
N ARG A 239 -7.76 7.37 12.38
CA ARG A 239 -8.05 6.47 13.49
C ARG A 239 -8.97 7.06 14.56
N ASP A 240 -9.09 8.38 14.60
CA ASP A 240 -10.01 9.07 15.50
C ASP A 240 -11.46 8.88 15.01
N VAL A 241 -12.20 8.02 15.71
CA VAL A 241 -13.60 7.69 15.35
C VAL A 241 -14.52 8.91 15.43
N ALA A 242 -14.22 9.91 16.26
CA ALA A 242 -15.01 11.14 16.32
C ALA A 242 -14.82 11.98 15.04
N ARG A 243 -13.59 12.05 14.52
CA ARG A 243 -13.28 12.73 13.26
C ARG A 243 -13.67 11.91 12.04
N ASN A 244 -13.38 10.61 12.07
CA ASN A 244 -13.63 9.67 10.97
C ASN A 244 -14.42 8.45 11.43
N PRO A 245 -15.77 8.52 11.47
CA PRO A 245 -16.62 7.42 11.94
C PRO A 245 -16.51 6.12 11.15
N GLU A 246 -15.93 6.13 9.96
CA GLU A 246 -15.63 4.93 9.17
C GLU A 246 -14.70 3.98 9.94
N TRP A 247 -13.77 4.55 10.73
CA TRP A 247 -12.72 3.75 11.36
C TRP A 247 -13.22 2.70 12.35
N LYS A 248 -14.43 2.87 12.94
CA LYS A 248 -15.06 1.83 13.77
C LYS A 248 -15.29 0.50 13.04
N PHE A 249 -15.26 0.52 11.71
CA PHE A 249 -15.40 -0.67 10.88
C PHE A 249 -14.07 -1.18 10.31
N VAL A 250 -12.96 -0.51 10.62
CA VAL A 250 -11.63 -0.92 10.16
C VAL A 250 -10.98 -1.85 11.19
N ARG A 251 -10.40 -2.92 10.70
CA ARG A 251 -9.49 -3.79 11.44
C ARG A 251 -8.12 -3.68 10.78
N GLU A 252 -7.18 -3.05 11.45
CA GLU A 252 -5.83 -2.90 10.95
C GLU A 252 -5.00 -4.14 11.27
N GLY A 253 -4.22 -4.60 10.30
CA GLY A 253 -3.05 -5.42 10.54
C GLY A 253 -1.88 -4.56 11.04
N PRO A 254 -0.69 -5.14 11.18
CA PRO A 254 0.48 -4.37 11.58
C PRO A 254 0.83 -3.32 10.52
N THR A 255 1.18 -2.12 10.97
CA THR A 255 1.80 -1.11 10.10
C THR A 255 3.29 -1.38 10.03
N TRP A 256 3.77 -1.75 8.86
CA TRP A 256 5.20 -1.92 8.60
C TRP A 256 5.79 -0.64 8.02
N HIS A 257 6.98 -0.25 8.50
CA HIS A 257 7.73 0.90 8.02
C HIS A 257 9.10 0.48 7.51
N GLY A 258 9.47 0.95 6.35
CA GLY A 258 10.78 0.75 5.74
C GLY A 258 11.28 1.96 4.97
N ARG A 259 12.49 1.81 4.43
CA ARG A 259 13.09 2.77 3.50
C ARG A 259 13.36 2.10 2.16
N ARG A 260 13.09 2.83 1.09
CA ARG A 260 13.49 2.43 -0.25
C ARG A 260 14.99 2.39 -0.35
N VAL A 261 15.50 1.33 -0.97
CA VAL A 261 16.93 1.14 -1.27
C VAL A 261 17.12 0.86 -2.76
N ALA A 262 18.32 1.17 -3.26
CA ALA A 262 18.60 1.10 -4.69
C ALA A 262 18.66 -0.34 -5.22
N ALA A 263 19.19 -1.26 -4.43
CA ALA A 263 19.42 -2.62 -4.91
C ALA A 263 18.90 -3.68 -3.91
N TRP A 264 18.65 -4.88 -4.42
CA TRP A 264 18.27 -6.04 -3.64
C TRP A 264 19.25 -6.32 -2.49
N ALA A 265 20.56 -6.24 -2.77
CA ALA A 265 21.59 -6.49 -1.76
C ALA A 265 21.55 -5.50 -0.58
N ASP A 266 21.10 -4.27 -0.81
CA ASP A 266 21.02 -3.23 0.22
C ASP A 266 19.93 -3.52 1.27
N LEU A 267 19.02 -4.46 1.00
CA LEU A 267 18.00 -4.88 1.96
C LEU A 267 18.62 -5.52 3.21
N PHE A 268 19.78 -6.11 3.07
CA PHE A 268 20.42 -6.95 4.08
C PHE A 268 21.73 -6.37 4.63
N ALA A 269 22.07 -5.15 4.17
CA ALA A 269 23.25 -4.40 4.62
C ALA A 269 23.10 -3.82 6.02
#